data_8ec8e76e7f402362a35178c2c286dfa6
#
_entry.id   8ec8e76e7f402362a35178c2c286dfa6
#
_cell.length_a   1.000
_cell.length_b   1.000
_cell.length_c   1.000
_cell.angle_alpha   90.00
_cell.angle_beta   90.00
_cell.angle_gamma   90.00
#
_symmetry.space_group_name_H-M   'P 1'
#
loop_
_entity.id
_entity.type
_entity.pdbx_description
1 polymer ?
#
loop_
_entity_poly.entity_id
_entity_poly.type
_entity_poly.pdbx_seq_one_letter_code
_entity_poly.pdbx_strand_id
1 'polypeptide(L)'
;MSMEDQIILIDKPAGISSFGVVAKIRGRLKTKFGHKVKVGHTGTLDPFATGLLILLSGKMTKKSNEFLKLDKEYVATLKLGYTSTTGDPEGKITKNDSTWAGDGAGGTPSARRLSPSTMGEAATAGPAQNIITSVSSSFIGKITQTPPKFSAIKINGQRAYKLAREGKDFEIPSRKVEIYSIKILNYSYPELTIRVHCSSGTYIRTLAEDIGKTLGTGAYLTTLRRIKIGNYDVKDAEKLVL
;
A
#
# COMPACT_ATOMS: atom_id res chain seq x y z
N MET A 1 0.25 11.17 33.87
CA MET A 1 -0.55 10.97 32.64
C MET A 1 -1.90 10.43 33.08
N SER A 2 -3.01 10.99 32.57
CA SER A 2 -4.34 10.41 32.83
C SER A 2 -4.42 9.00 32.24
N MET A 3 -5.17 8.09 32.88
CA MET A 3 -5.41 6.73 32.36
C MET A 3 -6.06 6.72 30.95
N GLU A 4 -6.57 7.86 30.50
CA GLU A 4 -7.16 8.05 29.16
C GLU A 4 -6.13 8.43 28.07
N ASP A 5 -4.96 8.91 28.48
CA ASP A 5 -3.90 9.41 27.59
C ASP A 5 -3.02 8.23 27.18
N GLN A 6 -3.42 7.49 26.14
CA GLN A 6 -2.80 6.21 25.75
C GLN A 6 -2.31 6.21 24.30
N ILE A 7 -1.28 5.40 24.05
CA ILE A 7 -0.90 4.89 22.73
C ILE A 7 -1.46 3.47 22.69
N ILE A 8 -2.31 3.18 21.70
CA ILE A 8 -2.98 1.88 21.56
C ILE A 8 -2.53 1.29 20.21
N LEU A 9 -1.93 0.11 20.27
CA LEU A 9 -1.47 -0.62 19.10
C LEU A 9 -2.52 -1.65 18.72
N ILE A 10 -3.04 -1.54 17.48
CA ILE A 10 -4.07 -2.45 16.97
C ILE A 10 -3.53 -3.18 15.74
N ASP A 11 -3.63 -4.51 15.72
CA ASP A 11 -3.51 -5.30 14.51
C ASP A 11 -4.86 -5.24 13.77
N LYS A 12 -4.97 -4.31 12.81
CA LYS A 12 -6.18 -4.09 12.03
C LYS A 12 -6.46 -5.29 11.13
N PRO A 13 -7.61 -5.94 11.21
CA PRO A 13 -8.01 -6.94 10.24
C PRO A 13 -8.40 -6.30 8.88
N ALA A 14 -8.48 -7.11 7.83
CA ALA A 14 -9.07 -6.70 6.56
C ALA A 14 -10.58 -6.38 6.69
N GLY A 15 -11.14 -5.66 5.72
CA GLY A 15 -12.57 -5.37 5.61
C GLY A 15 -13.08 -4.21 6.46
N ILE A 16 -12.26 -3.65 7.36
CA ILE A 16 -12.64 -2.48 8.17
C ILE A 16 -11.74 -1.29 7.86
N SER A 17 -12.30 -0.09 7.75
CA SER A 17 -11.51 1.13 7.58
C SER A 17 -10.77 1.52 8.87
N SER A 18 -9.67 2.26 8.75
CA SER A 18 -8.95 2.81 9.92
C SER A 18 -9.86 3.65 10.81
N PHE A 19 -10.84 4.36 10.24
CA PHE A 19 -11.83 5.13 11.02
C PHE A 19 -12.84 4.20 11.72
N GLY A 20 -13.20 3.08 11.12
CA GLY A 20 -14.02 2.04 11.76
C GLY A 20 -13.36 1.49 13.02
N VAL A 21 -12.03 1.25 12.97
CA VAL A 21 -11.24 0.87 14.15
C VAL A 21 -11.31 1.95 15.22
N VAL A 22 -11.09 3.23 14.84
CA VAL A 22 -11.22 4.37 15.77
C VAL A 22 -12.60 4.40 16.45
N ALA A 23 -13.68 4.15 15.70
CA ALA A 23 -15.04 4.15 16.25
C ALA A 23 -15.23 3.04 17.30
N LYS A 24 -14.75 1.81 17.02
CA LYS A 24 -14.79 0.70 17.98
C LYS A 24 -14.03 1.01 19.27
N ILE A 25 -12.81 1.53 19.15
CA ILE A 25 -11.99 1.88 20.32
C ILE A 25 -12.59 3.04 21.11
N ARG A 26 -13.20 4.04 20.45
CA ARG A 26 -13.98 5.08 21.14
C ARG A 26 -15.13 4.50 21.96
N GLY A 27 -15.86 3.54 21.40
CA GLY A 27 -16.93 2.82 22.09
C GLY A 27 -16.41 2.13 23.36
N ARG A 28 -15.32 1.34 23.21
CA ARG A 28 -14.66 0.64 24.32
C ARG A 28 -14.20 1.60 25.42
N LEU A 29 -13.55 2.70 25.06
CA LEU A 29 -13.08 3.68 26.05
C LEU A 29 -14.23 4.45 26.69
N LYS A 30 -15.31 4.74 25.94
CA LYS A 30 -16.52 5.36 26.53
C LYS A 30 -17.15 4.46 27.60
N THR A 31 -17.26 3.16 27.34
CA THR A 31 -17.75 2.19 28.34
C THR A 31 -16.83 2.11 29.56
N LYS A 32 -15.51 2.08 29.34
CA LYS A 32 -14.52 1.98 30.40
C LYS A 32 -14.50 3.19 31.35
N PHE A 33 -14.62 4.41 30.77
CA PHE A 33 -14.45 5.66 31.54
C PHE A 33 -15.76 6.40 31.83
N GLY A 34 -16.91 5.92 31.34
CA GLY A 34 -18.22 6.54 31.58
C GLY A 34 -18.49 7.79 30.72
N HIS A 35 -17.52 8.30 29.96
CA HIS A 35 -17.65 9.50 29.12
C HIS A 35 -16.89 9.38 27.79
N LYS A 36 -17.11 10.33 26.88
CA LYS A 36 -16.46 10.35 25.55
C LYS A 36 -14.98 10.70 25.67
N VAL A 37 -14.10 9.79 25.20
CA VAL A 37 -12.65 10.01 25.05
C VAL A 37 -12.33 10.32 23.59
N LYS A 38 -11.50 11.34 23.37
CA LYS A 38 -10.99 11.64 22.02
C LYS A 38 -10.04 10.54 21.58
N VAL A 39 -10.24 9.99 20.37
CA VAL A 39 -9.36 8.98 19.78
C VAL A 39 -9.11 9.33 18.30
N GLY A 40 -7.88 9.17 17.86
CA GLY A 40 -7.48 9.33 16.45
C GLY A 40 -6.42 8.32 16.06
N HIS A 41 -6.30 8.01 14.75
CA HIS A 41 -5.21 7.17 14.22
C HIS A 41 -4.07 8.01 13.67
N THR A 42 -2.87 7.43 13.58
CA THR A 42 -1.64 8.07 13.14
C THR A 42 -1.15 7.59 11.77
N GLY A 43 -2.05 7.33 10.87
CA GLY A 43 -1.73 6.87 9.51
C GLY A 43 -2.75 5.86 9.02
N THR A 44 -3.46 6.23 7.96
CA THR A 44 -4.49 5.39 7.35
C THR A 44 -3.91 4.07 6.84
N LEU A 45 -4.63 2.97 7.05
CA LEU A 45 -4.56 1.74 6.28
C LEU A 45 -5.86 1.62 5.49
N ASP A 46 -5.73 1.20 4.24
CA ASP A 46 -6.87 0.92 3.36
C ASP A 46 -7.73 -0.22 3.95
N PRO A 47 -9.02 -0.34 3.59
CA PRO A 47 -9.89 -1.39 4.15
C PRO A 47 -9.37 -2.80 3.91
N PHE A 48 -8.86 -3.11 2.70
CA PHE A 48 -8.29 -4.43 2.38
C PHE A 48 -6.99 -4.73 3.14
N ALA A 49 -6.21 -3.68 3.51
CA ALA A 49 -4.93 -3.83 4.17
C ALA A 49 -5.07 -4.24 5.64
N THR A 50 -4.06 -4.94 6.15
CA THR A 50 -3.99 -5.43 7.54
C THR A 50 -2.80 -4.85 8.29
N GLY A 51 -2.70 -5.13 9.59
CA GLY A 51 -1.50 -4.89 10.38
C GLY A 51 -1.56 -3.66 11.26
N LEU A 52 -0.40 -3.18 11.66
CA LEU A 52 -0.25 -2.20 12.73
C LEU A 52 -0.95 -0.87 12.44
N LEU A 53 -1.88 -0.50 13.28
CA LEU A 53 -2.53 0.80 13.34
C LEU A 53 -2.35 1.39 14.74
N ILE A 54 -1.61 2.50 14.84
CA ILE A 54 -1.44 3.21 16.11
C ILE A 54 -2.59 4.18 16.29
N LEU A 55 -3.30 4.05 17.41
CA LEU A 55 -4.30 4.97 17.87
C LEU A 55 -3.78 5.76 19.07
N LEU A 56 -4.16 7.02 19.13
CA LEU A 56 -3.87 7.90 20.27
C LEU A 56 -5.18 8.31 20.92
N SER A 57 -5.24 8.25 22.24
CA SER A 57 -6.40 8.69 23.02
C SER A 57 -6.08 9.89 23.92
N GLY A 58 -7.11 10.61 24.32
CA GLY A 58 -7.02 11.76 25.22
C GLY A 58 -6.09 12.86 24.69
N LYS A 59 -5.20 13.35 25.55
CA LYS A 59 -4.21 14.40 25.22
C LYS A 59 -3.14 13.91 24.25
N MET A 60 -2.88 12.58 24.19
CA MET A 60 -1.92 12.02 23.23
C MET A 60 -2.30 12.31 21.79
N THR A 61 -3.59 12.56 21.46
CA THR A 61 -4.01 12.93 20.10
C THR A 61 -3.33 14.18 19.56
N LYS A 62 -2.81 15.06 20.43
CA LYS A 62 -2.04 16.26 20.04
C LYS A 62 -0.67 15.91 19.44
N LYS A 63 -0.14 14.72 19.77
CA LYS A 63 1.15 14.21 19.26
C LYS A 63 1.04 13.44 17.94
N SER A 64 -0.13 13.42 17.31
CA SER A 64 -0.37 12.63 16.09
C SER A 64 0.66 12.88 14.97
N ASN A 65 1.16 14.11 14.83
CA ASN A 65 2.14 14.47 13.81
C ASN A 65 3.52 13.81 14.03
N GLU A 66 3.90 13.53 15.28
CA GLU A 66 5.14 12.82 15.61
C GLU A 66 5.08 11.39 15.04
N PHE A 67 3.97 10.69 15.28
CA PHE A 67 3.75 9.33 14.80
C PHE A 67 3.53 9.25 13.29
N LEU A 68 2.87 10.25 12.70
CA LEU A 68 2.65 10.31 11.25
C LEU A 68 3.96 10.33 10.48
N LYS A 69 4.99 10.99 10.99
CA LYS A 69 6.30 11.15 10.35
C LYS A 69 7.21 9.92 10.46
N LEU A 70 6.91 8.98 11.35
CA LEU A 70 7.71 7.77 11.53
C LEU A 70 7.74 6.95 10.23
N ASP A 71 8.83 6.21 10.02
CA ASP A 71 8.98 5.27 8.92
C ASP A 71 8.04 4.08 9.06
N LYS A 72 7.78 3.39 7.97
CA LYS A 72 6.88 2.24 7.94
C LYS A 72 7.55 1.06 7.26
N GLU A 73 7.19 -0.13 7.72
CA GLU A 73 7.59 -1.37 7.08
C GLU A 73 6.35 -2.20 6.74
N TYR A 74 6.34 -2.69 5.50
CA TYR A 74 5.20 -3.43 4.95
C TYR A 74 5.66 -4.77 4.39
N VAL A 75 4.77 -5.77 4.45
CA VAL A 75 4.80 -6.94 3.57
C VAL A 75 3.65 -6.79 2.59
N ALA A 76 3.96 -6.90 1.31
CA ALA A 76 3.02 -6.67 0.22
C ALA A 76 3.15 -7.78 -0.82
N THR A 77 2.02 -8.32 -1.29
CA THR A 77 1.97 -9.23 -2.43
C THR A 77 1.38 -8.50 -3.62
N LEU A 78 2.13 -8.51 -4.70
CA LEU A 78 1.74 -7.95 -5.99
C LEU A 78 1.30 -9.10 -6.91
N LYS A 79 0.31 -8.86 -7.75
CA LYS A 79 -0.04 -9.74 -8.85
C LYS A 79 0.38 -9.09 -10.16
N LEU A 80 1.40 -9.67 -10.79
CA LEU A 80 1.92 -9.27 -12.09
C LEU A 80 1.00 -9.75 -13.21
N GLY A 81 1.03 -9.08 -14.37
CA GLY A 81 0.17 -9.42 -15.51
C GLY A 81 -1.27 -8.90 -15.38
N TYR A 82 -1.55 -8.08 -14.38
CA TYR A 82 -2.87 -7.51 -14.12
C TYR A 82 -2.74 -6.06 -13.66
N THR A 83 -3.80 -5.28 -13.88
CA THR A 83 -3.94 -3.92 -13.35
C THR A 83 -5.25 -3.80 -12.57
N SER A 84 -5.34 -2.82 -11.67
CA SER A 84 -6.57 -2.48 -10.95
C SER A 84 -6.80 -0.96 -11.02
N THR A 85 -8.05 -0.54 -11.17
CA THR A 85 -8.39 0.90 -11.20
C THR A 85 -8.09 1.63 -9.90
N THR A 86 -7.90 0.91 -8.79
CA THR A 86 -7.55 1.46 -7.47
C THR A 86 -6.14 1.05 -7.01
N GLY A 87 -5.44 0.21 -7.80
CA GLY A 87 -4.15 -0.38 -7.44
C GLY A 87 -4.24 -1.48 -6.36
N ASP A 88 -5.46 -1.91 -6.00
CA ASP A 88 -5.77 -2.89 -4.96
C ASP A 88 -6.98 -3.78 -5.37
N PRO A 89 -7.39 -4.80 -4.55
CA PRO A 89 -8.47 -5.71 -4.90
C PRO A 89 -9.87 -5.06 -4.96
N GLU A 90 -10.04 -3.84 -4.45
CA GLU A 90 -11.35 -3.16 -4.42
C GLU A 90 -11.71 -2.53 -5.78
N GLY A 91 -10.73 -2.39 -6.69
CA GLY A 91 -10.92 -1.84 -8.03
C GLY A 91 -11.34 -2.88 -9.06
N LYS A 92 -11.69 -2.40 -10.27
CA LYS A 92 -11.88 -3.26 -11.44
C LYS A 92 -10.53 -3.81 -11.87
N ILE A 93 -10.39 -5.14 -11.82
CA ILE A 93 -9.17 -5.85 -12.21
C ILE A 93 -9.27 -6.17 -13.70
N THR A 94 -8.19 -5.88 -14.44
CA THR A 94 -8.06 -6.17 -15.86
C THR A 94 -6.75 -6.92 -16.09
N LYS A 95 -6.81 -8.02 -16.84
CA LYS A 95 -5.59 -8.72 -17.28
C LYS A 95 -4.84 -7.83 -18.26
N ASN A 96 -3.55 -7.73 -18.09
CA ASN A 96 -2.69 -7.04 -19.03
C ASN A 96 -2.21 -8.07 -20.07
N ASP A 97 -2.71 -7.97 -21.30
CA ASP A 97 -2.37 -8.89 -22.39
C ASP A 97 -1.01 -8.57 -23.04
N SER A 98 -0.26 -7.60 -22.50
CA SER A 98 1.13 -7.41 -22.93
C SER A 98 1.91 -8.66 -22.49
N THR A 99 2.22 -9.51 -23.47
CA THR A 99 3.15 -10.62 -23.28
C THR A 99 4.47 -10.03 -22.81
N TRP A 100 4.98 -10.53 -21.68
CA TRP A 100 6.37 -10.32 -21.32
C TRP A 100 7.25 -10.73 -22.52
N ALA A 101 7.75 -9.75 -23.27
CA ALA A 101 8.77 -9.97 -24.28
C ALA A 101 10.10 -10.10 -23.53
N GLY A 102 10.35 -11.27 -22.97
CA GLY A 102 11.62 -11.59 -22.31
C GLY A 102 12.72 -11.58 -23.33
N ASP A 103 13.47 -10.48 -23.39
CA ASP A 103 14.84 -10.47 -23.88
C ASP A 103 15.59 -9.34 -23.19
N GLY A 104 16.61 -9.71 -22.46
CA GLY A 104 17.57 -8.78 -21.89
C GLY A 104 18.30 -8.06 -22.99
N ALA A 105 18.18 -6.76 -23.01
CA ALA A 105 19.12 -5.72 -23.39
C ALA A 105 18.35 -4.46 -23.81
N GLY A 106 18.64 -3.34 -23.18
CA GLY A 106 18.10 -2.01 -23.43
C GLY A 106 17.77 -1.69 -24.87
N GLY A 107 16.51 -1.83 -25.22
CA GLY A 107 16.00 -1.45 -26.53
C GLY A 107 14.51 -1.12 -26.41
N THR A 108 14.11 0.03 -26.97
CA THR A 108 12.72 0.44 -27.17
C THR A 108 11.88 -0.70 -27.75
N PRO A 109 10.62 -0.90 -27.34
CA PRO A 109 9.78 -1.98 -27.84
C PRO A 109 9.43 -1.71 -29.31
N SER A 110 10.15 -2.36 -30.20
CA SER A 110 9.79 -2.49 -31.62
C SER A 110 8.82 -3.67 -31.73
N ALA A 111 7.58 -3.39 -32.15
CA ALA A 111 6.55 -4.37 -32.37
C ALA A 111 6.97 -5.39 -33.44
N ARG A 112 7.52 -6.53 -33.01
CA ARG A 112 7.58 -7.73 -33.85
C ARG A 112 6.32 -8.56 -33.58
N ARG A 113 5.40 -8.57 -34.55
CA ARG A 113 4.31 -9.54 -34.61
C ARG A 113 4.94 -10.93 -34.84
N LEU A 114 4.85 -11.78 -33.82
CA LEU A 114 5.08 -13.22 -33.95
C LEU A 114 3.83 -13.87 -34.53
N SER A 115 4.03 -14.78 -35.48
CA SER A 115 2.97 -15.53 -36.16
C SER A 115 2.17 -16.41 -35.16
N PRO A 116 0.87 -16.67 -35.41
CA PRO A 116 -0.01 -17.39 -34.48
C PRO A 116 0.35 -18.84 -34.17
N SER A 117 1.29 -19.44 -34.88
CA SER A 117 1.61 -20.88 -34.75
C SER A 117 2.58 -21.27 -33.63
N THR A 118 3.15 -20.31 -32.89
CA THR A 118 4.09 -20.56 -31.77
C THR A 118 3.54 -20.16 -30.40
N MET A 119 2.23 -19.96 -30.26
CA MET A 119 1.60 -19.40 -29.06
C MET A 119 1.25 -20.45 -27.98
N GLY A 120 1.70 -21.69 -28.05
CA GLY A 120 1.24 -22.76 -27.14
C GLY A 120 1.81 -22.76 -25.72
N GLU A 121 3.04 -22.30 -25.47
CA GLU A 121 3.69 -22.44 -24.14
C GLU A 121 4.42 -21.21 -23.62
N ALA A 122 4.75 -20.21 -24.43
CA ALA A 122 5.53 -19.04 -24.01
C ALA A 122 4.71 -17.98 -23.25
N ALA A 123 3.38 -18.07 -23.22
CA ALA A 123 2.49 -17.05 -22.63
C ALA A 123 2.31 -17.15 -21.11
N THR A 124 2.92 -18.14 -20.45
CA THR A 124 2.78 -18.39 -19.00
C THR A 124 4.05 -18.08 -18.19
N ALA A 125 5.17 -17.81 -18.83
CA ALA A 125 6.42 -17.48 -18.14
C ALA A 125 6.47 -15.98 -17.83
N GLY A 126 6.58 -15.64 -16.54
CA GLY A 126 6.80 -14.26 -16.07
C GLY A 126 8.27 -13.84 -16.19
N PRO A 127 8.58 -12.58 -15.77
CA PRO A 127 9.95 -12.08 -15.72
C PRO A 127 10.87 -13.00 -14.92
N ALA A 128 12.11 -13.18 -15.38
CA ALA A 128 13.10 -13.96 -14.63
C ALA A 128 13.43 -13.29 -13.28
N GLN A 129 13.82 -14.10 -12.29
CA GLN A 129 14.09 -13.68 -10.91
C GLN A 129 15.12 -12.53 -10.83
N ASN A 130 16.17 -12.55 -11.65
CA ASN A 130 17.20 -11.50 -11.71
C ASN A 130 16.62 -10.17 -12.18
N ILE A 131 15.67 -10.17 -13.12
CA ILE A 131 15.01 -8.97 -13.63
C ILE A 131 14.10 -8.39 -12.54
N ILE A 132 13.32 -9.23 -11.84
CA ILE A 132 12.51 -8.80 -10.68
C ILE A 132 13.40 -8.14 -9.63
N THR A 133 14.56 -8.73 -9.33
CA THR A 133 15.51 -8.20 -8.34
C THR A 133 16.06 -6.86 -8.79
N SER A 134 16.50 -6.74 -10.05
CA SER A 134 17.04 -5.50 -10.61
C SER A 134 16.01 -4.37 -10.60
N VAL A 135 14.80 -4.64 -11.11
CA VAL A 135 13.71 -3.65 -11.16
C VAL A 135 13.29 -3.23 -9.74
N SER A 136 13.12 -4.19 -8.83
CA SER A 136 12.76 -3.86 -7.44
C SER A 136 13.83 -2.97 -6.76
N SER A 137 15.11 -3.26 -7.02
CA SER A 137 16.24 -2.50 -6.46
C SER A 137 16.33 -1.09 -7.02
N SER A 138 15.88 -0.84 -8.26
CA SER A 138 15.91 0.49 -8.88
C SER A 138 14.99 1.52 -8.19
N PHE A 139 14.04 1.06 -7.38
CA PHE A 139 13.16 1.92 -6.59
C PHE A 139 13.73 2.29 -5.22
N ILE A 140 14.91 1.76 -4.83
CA ILE A 140 15.54 2.11 -3.56
C ILE A 140 16.14 3.52 -3.65
N GLY A 141 15.93 4.33 -2.61
CA GLY A 141 16.36 5.71 -2.51
C GLY A 141 15.21 6.70 -2.63
N LYS A 142 15.52 7.93 -3.00
CA LYS A 142 14.54 9.02 -3.15
C LYS A 142 13.83 8.91 -4.48
N ILE A 143 12.53 8.73 -4.45
CA ILE A 143 11.69 8.63 -5.63
C ILE A 143 10.56 9.67 -5.58
N THR A 144 9.99 9.97 -6.74
CA THR A 144 8.79 10.81 -6.85
C THR A 144 7.60 9.92 -7.10
N GLN A 145 6.58 10.00 -6.25
CA GLN A 145 5.32 9.28 -6.41
C GLN A 145 4.15 10.24 -6.59
N THR A 146 3.23 9.91 -7.49
CA THR A 146 1.91 10.52 -7.55
C THR A 146 0.96 9.63 -6.73
N PRO A 147 0.38 10.14 -5.64
CA PRO A 147 -0.56 9.39 -4.83
C PRO A 147 -1.77 8.90 -5.65
N PRO A 148 -2.37 7.75 -5.33
CA PRO A 148 -3.54 7.25 -6.06
C PRO A 148 -4.75 8.17 -5.83
N LYS A 149 -5.66 8.26 -6.84
CA LYS A 149 -6.92 9.05 -6.75
C LYS A 149 -7.76 8.62 -5.54
N PHE A 150 -7.76 7.32 -5.21
CA PHE A 150 -8.43 6.77 -4.02
C PHE A 150 -7.54 6.86 -2.77
N SER A 151 -7.22 8.09 -2.34
CA SER A 151 -6.39 8.35 -1.15
C SER A 151 -7.06 9.34 -0.19
N ALA A 152 -6.53 9.39 1.04
CA ALA A 152 -7.02 10.30 2.08
C ALA A 152 -6.43 11.73 1.99
N ILE A 153 -5.69 12.04 0.94
CA ILE A 153 -5.13 13.38 0.70
C ILE A 153 -6.26 14.39 0.53
N LYS A 154 -6.04 15.61 0.98
CA LYS A 154 -6.98 16.72 0.75
C LYS A 154 -6.56 17.50 -0.49
N ILE A 155 -7.49 17.69 -1.40
CA ILE A 155 -7.40 18.53 -2.57
C ILE A 155 -8.46 19.63 -2.38
N ASN A 156 -8.06 20.88 -2.31
CA ASN A 156 -8.96 22.02 -2.07
C ASN A 156 -9.93 21.78 -0.88
N GLY A 157 -9.40 21.23 0.23
CA GLY A 157 -10.17 20.96 1.44
C GLY A 157 -10.99 19.66 1.45
N GLN A 158 -11.21 19.01 0.31
CA GLN A 158 -11.94 17.75 0.17
C GLN A 158 -10.99 16.57 0.08
N ARG A 159 -11.44 15.37 0.50
CA ARG A 159 -10.64 14.13 0.39
C ARG A 159 -10.65 13.64 -1.05
N ALA A 160 -9.47 13.28 -1.59
CA ALA A 160 -9.30 12.80 -2.96
C ALA A 160 -10.21 11.60 -3.27
N TYR A 161 -10.34 10.64 -2.35
CA TYR A 161 -11.24 9.48 -2.54
C TYR A 161 -12.72 9.86 -2.72
N LYS A 162 -13.18 10.99 -2.13
CA LYS A 162 -14.55 11.47 -2.32
C LYS A 162 -14.74 12.03 -3.73
N LEU A 163 -13.81 12.89 -4.16
CA LEU A 163 -13.80 13.44 -5.52
C LEU A 163 -13.76 12.33 -6.57
N ALA A 164 -12.92 11.30 -6.35
CA ALA A 164 -12.81 10.16 -7.25
C ALA A 164 -14.12 9.36 -7.34
N ARG A 165 -14.82 9.13 -6.21
CA ARG A 165 -16.13 8.45 -6.21
C ARG A 165 -17.24 9.27 -6.88
N GLU A 166 -17.14 10.60 -6.84
CA GLU A 166 -18.05 11.52 -7.50
C GLU A 166 -17.75 11.66 -9.01
N GLY A 167 -16.73 10.95 -9.52
CA GLY A 167 -16.31 11.02 -10.92
C GLY A 167 -15.70 12.38 -11.32
N LYS A 168 -15.35 13.21 -10.35
CA LYS A 168 -14.72 14.51 -10.61
C LYS A 168 -13.29 14.31 -11.08
N ASP A 169 -12.87 15.12 -12.04
CA ASP A 169 -11.48 15.16 -12.45
C ASP A 169 -10.70 16.14 -11.57
N PHE A 170 -9.51 15.71 -11.14
CA PHE A 170 -8.62 16.51 -10.31
C PHE A 170 -7.18 15.99 -10.41
N GLU A 171 -6.24 16.88 -10.27
CA GLU A 171 -4.82 16.53 -10.23
C GLU A 171 -4.35 16.33 -8.79
N ILE A 172 -3.49 15.33 -8.61
CA ILE A 172 -2.84 15.08 -7.33
C ILE A 172 -1.36 15.42 -7.49
N PRO A 173 -0.84 16.38 -6.72
CA PRO A 173 0.55 16.74 -6.81
C PRO A 173 1.45 15.55 -6.41
N SER A 174 2.46 15.31 -7.22
CA SER A 174 3.51 14.35 -6.91
C SER A 174 4.30 14.79 -5.70
N ARG A 175 4.85 13.82 -4.97
CA ARG A 175 5.68 14.09 -3.79
C ARG A 175 6.92 13.21 -3.75
N LYS A 176 7.95 13.72 -3.12
CA LYS A 176 9.17 12.95 -2.85
C LYS A 176 8.94 12.05 -1.64
N VAL A 177 9.30 10.79 -1.79
CA VAL A 177 9.32 9.77 -0.73
C VAL A 177 10.64 9.02 -0.82
N GLU A 178 10.97 8.26 0.21
CA GLU A 178 12.22 7.48 0.23
C GLU A 178 11.93 6.02 0.56
N ILE A 179 12.44 5.13 -0.26
CA ILE A 179 12.43 3.69 -0.04
C ILE A 179 13.80 3.30 0.50
N TYR A 180 13.88 2.89 1.73
CA TYR A 180 15.14 2.51 2.37
C TYR A 180 15.59 1.11 1.97
N SER A 181 14.64 0.19 1.80
CA SER A 181 14.94 -1.16 1.31
C SER A 181 13.71 -1.84 0.70
N ILE A 182 13.98 -2.70 -0.29
CA ILE A 182 13.03 -3.68 -0.81
C ILE A 182 13.69 -5.05 -0.75
N LYS A 183 13.02 -6.02 -0.12
CA LYS A 183 13.47 -7.42 -0.08
C LYS A 183 12.40 -8.30 -0.72
N ILE A 184 12.79 -9.11 -1.70
CA ILE A 184 11.91 -10.13 -2.26
C ILE A 184 11.83 -11.25 -1.23
N LEU A 185 10.61 -11.57 -0.78
CA LEU A 185 10.35 -12.68 0.15
C LEU A 185 9.96 -13.95 -0.59
N ASN A 186 9.19 -13.82 -1.66
CA ASN A 186 8.78 -14.91 -2.52
C ASN A 186 8.45 -14.39 -3.91
N TYR A 187 8.76 -15.19 -4.92
CA TYR A 187 8.35 -14.95 -6.31
C TYR A 187 7.97 -16.26 -6.97
N SER A 188 6.74 -16.34 -7.41
CA SER A 188 6.20 -17.40 -8.27
C SER A 188 5.15 -16.74 -9.16
N TYR A 189 5.50 -16.53 -10.42
CA TYR A 189 4.62 -15.77 -11.34
C TYR A 189 3.20 -16.35 -11.36
N PRO A 190 2.16 -15.54 -11.24
CA PRO A 190 2.16 -14.07 -11.29
C PRO A 190 2.36 -13.37 -9.93
N GLU A 191 2.64 -14.07 -8.84
CA GLU A 191 2.74 -13.49 -7.50
C GLU A 191 4.16 -13.10 -7.13
N LEU A 192 4.32 -11.86 -6.64
CA LEU A 192 5.56 -11.32 -6.11
C LEU A 192 5.30 -10.76 -4.70
N THR A 193 5.91 -11.37 -3.68
CA THR A 193 5.83 -10.88 -2.30
C THR A 193 7.11 -10.17 -1.92
N ILE A 194 6.98 -8.91 -1.49
CA ILE A 194 8.09 -8.06 -1.09
C ILE A 194 7.90 -7.52 0.32
N ARG A 195 9.01 -7.26 1.00
CA ARG A 195 9.07 -6.47 2.22
C ARG A 195 9.67 -5.11 1.87
N VAL A 196 8.98 -4.03 2.24
CA VAL A 196 9.37 -2.66 1.93
C VAL A 196 9.52 -1.86 3.22
N HIS A 197 10.70 -1.24 3.42
CA HIS A 197 10.93 -0.22 4.44
C HIS A 197 10.99 1.14 3.77
N CYS A 198 10.18 2.11 4.20
CA CYS A 198 10.03 3.38 3.52
C CYS A 198 9.65 4.53 4.45
N SER A 199 9.89 5.75 3.97
CA SER A 199 9.51 6.98 4.65
C SER A 199 7.98 7.12 4.78
N SER A 200 7.57 7.98 5.68
CA SER A 200 6.17 8.36 5.82
C SER A 200 5.62 8.93 4.50
N GLY A 201 4.36 8.62 4.25
CA GLY A 201 3.69 9.13 3.05
C GLY A 201 3.89 8.30 1.80
N THR A 202 4.70 7.24 1.81
CA THR A 202 4.84 6.32 0.70
C THR A 202 3.56 5.53 0.46
N TYR A 203 3.12 5.42 -0.80
CA TYR A 203 2.00 4.58 -1.24
C TYR A 203 2.53 3.28 -1.85
N ILE A 204 2.27 2.18 -1.15
CA ILE A 204 2.73 0.86 -1.62
C ILE A 204 1.92 0.41 -2.85
N ARG A 205 0.66 0.88 -3.02
CA ARG A 205 -0.13 0.69 -4.24
C ARG A 205 0.56 1.29 -5.46
N THR A 206 0.97 2.56 -5.37
CA THR A 206 1.72 3.22 -6.45
C THR A 206 3.04 2.52 -6.72
N LEU A 207 3.78 2.10 -5.67
CA LEU A 207 5.03 1.35 -5.85
C LEU A 207 4.79 0.03 -6.61
N ALA A 208 3.71 -0.69 -6.32
CA ALA A 208 3.35 -1.92 -7.02
C ALA A 208 3.03 -1.67 -8.50
N GLU A 209 2.26 -0.62 -8.80
CA GLU A 209 1.95 -0.20 -10.16
C GLU A 209 3.21 0.21 -10.92
N ASP A 210 4.11 0.98 -10.30
CA ASP A 210 5.37 1.44 -10.89
C ASP A 210 6.32 0.26 -11.18
N ILE A 211 6.43 -0.71 -10.26
CA ILE A 211 7.19 -1.95 -10.48
C ILE A 211 6.60 -2.72 -11.67
N GLY A 212 5.29 -2.94 -11.69
CA GLY A 212 4.61 -3.64 -12.78
C GLY A 212 4.75 -2.94 -14.13
N LYS A 213 4.70 -1.60 -14.14
CA LYS A 213 4.92 -0.78 -15.33
C LYS A 213 6.35 -0.92 -15.85
N THR A 214 7.34 -0.84 -14.96
CA THR A 214 8.76 -0.99 -15.32
C THR A 214 9.07 -2.39 -15.85
N LEU A 215 8.40 -3.42 -15.29
CA LEU A 215 8.47 -4.79 -15.81
C LEU A 215 7.72 -4.98 -17.13
N GLY A 216 6.89 -4.02 -17.57
CA GLY A 216 6.02 -4.17 -18.75
C GLY A 216 4.82 -5.09 -18.55
N THR A 217 4.64 -5.66 -17.35
CA THR A 217 3.56 -6.61 -17.04
C THR A 217 2.29 -5.94 -16.50
N GLY A 218 2.41 -4.73 -15.97
CA GLY A 218 1.43 -4.22 -15.02
C GLY A 218 1.44 -5.00 -13.70
N ALA A 219 0.95 -4.37 -12.63
CA ALA A 219 0.75 -5.01 -11.33
C ALA A 219 -0.28 -4.26 -10.49
N TYR A 220 -0.86 -4.97 -9.51
CA TYR A 220 -1.64 -4.37 -8.43
C TYR A 220 -1.38 -5.15 -7.14
N LEU A 221 -1.70 -4.55 -5.98
CA LEU A 221 -1.58 -5.23 -4.68
C LEU A 221 -2.74 -6.20 -4.47
N THR A 222 -2.43 -7.46 -4.17
CA THR A 222 -3.43 -8.44 -3.67
C THR A 222 -3.50 -8.43 -2.16
N THR A 223 -2.36 -8.23 -1.47
CA THR A 223 -2.31 -8.11 -0.02
C THR A 223 -1.37 -6.98 0.39
N LEU A 224 -1.69 -6.35 1.52
CA LEU A 224 -0.84 -5.36 2.16
C LEU A 224 -0.93 -5.50 3.68
N ARG A 225 0.20 -5.70 4.33
CA ARG A 225 0.29 -5.76 5.78
C ARG A 225 1.35 -4.80 6.29
N ARG A 226 0.97 -3.84 7.13
CA ARG A 226 1.93 -2.96 7.80
C ARG A 226 2.44 -3.65 9.06
N ILE A 227 3.75 -3.96 9.08
CA ILE A 227 4.36 -4.71 10.18
C ILE A 227 5.05 -3.80 11.21
N LYS A 228 5.54 -2.61 10.78
CA LYS A 228 6.15 -1.64 11.71
C LYS A 228 5.77 -0.19 11.41
N ILE A 229 5.81 0.64 12.45
CA ILE A 229 5.77 2.10 12.41
C ILE A 229 6.84 2.60 13.38
N GLY A 230 7.96 3.13 12.88
CA GLY A 230 9.12 3.43 13.71
C GLY A 230 9.54 2.22 14.54
N ASN A 231 9.62 2.39 15.84
CA ASN A 231 9.98 1.33 16.78
C ASN A 231 8.81 0.42 17.22
N TYR A 232 7.58 0.69 16.76
CA TYR A 232 6.39 -0.10 17.09
C TYR A 232 6.26 -1.27 16.11
N ASP A 233 6.04 -2.47 16.64
CA ASP A 233 5.90 -3.71 15.87
C ASP A 233 4.47 -4.25 15.98
N VAL A 234 3.96 -4.87 14.93
CA VAL A 234 2.61 -5.45 14.90
C VAL A 234 2.46 -6.64 15.86
N LYS A 235 3.56 -7.30 16.22
CA LYS A 235 3.56 -8.39 17.21
C LYS A 235 3.13 -7.93 18.61
N ASP A 236 3.31 -6.64 18.93
CA ASP A 236 2.96 -6.04 20.22
C ASP A 236 1.54 -5.45 20.21
N ALA A 237 0.82 -5.57 19.07
CA ALA A 237 -0.52 -5.03 18.89
C ALA A 237 -1.60 -6.03 19.30
N GLU A 238 -2.66 -5.50 19.91
CA GLU A 238 -3.84 -6.33 20.18
C GLU A 238 -4.62 -6.61 18.88
N LYS A 239 -5.11 -7.83 18.73
CA LYS A 239 -6.02 -8.20 17.64
C LYS A 239 -7.39 -7.58 17.89
N LEU A 240 -7.91 -6.88 16.88
CA LEU A 240 -9.26 -6.34 16.96
C LEU A 240 -10.27 -7.46 16.64
N VAL A 241 -11.09 -7.81 17.63
CA VAL A 241 -12.26 -8.68 17.41
C VAL A 241 -13.36 -7.84 16.77
N LEU A 242 -13.89 -8.30 15.61
CA LEU A 242 -14.91 -7.60 14.81
C LEU A 242 -16.33 -7.84 15.36
#